data_ae80d0f0823126c81172afebbe1b3123
#
_entry.id   ae80d0f0823126c81172afebbe1b3123
#
_cell.length_a   1.000
_cell.length_b   1.000
_cell.length_c   1.000
_cell.angle_alpha   90.00
_cell.angle_beta   90.00
_cell.angle_gamma   90.00
#
_symmetry.space_group_name_H-M   'P 1'
#
loop_
_entity.id
_entity.type
_entity.pdbx_description
1 polymer ?
#
loop_
_entity_poly.entity_id
_entity_poly.type
_entity_poly.pdbx_seq_one_letter_code
_entity_poly.pdbx_strand_id
1 'polypeptide(L)'
;MNAFTNNASLVIYPSNPNWTPDNPEALINTLQKAGLAGEFLKKDKNSFLVGEKFLDHISFMGCSPNIKLENEDNDGKFTFIQITITETITALTGKHSFSPHCPHCKKPEKNWRELLQDNQLTCNQCQTKSDAWLFNWRKLAGFGKCFIEITDIYPKEAIPQPSLLDSLEKSFGVSWGYFFYHA
;
A
#
# COMPACT_ATOMS: atom_id res chain seq x y z
N MET A 1 13.53 12.03 3.21
CA MET A 1 13.99 10.63 3.07
C MET A 1 12.80 9.83 2.59
N ASN A 2 12.87 9.17 1.43
CA ASN A 2 11.79 8.30 0.97
C ASN A 2 11.74 7.09 1.91
N ALA A 3 10.66 6.96 2.69
CA ALA A 3 10.44 5.84 3.60
C ALA A 3 10.29 4.49 2.88
N PHE A 4 10.04 4.51 1.57
CA PHE A 4 9.85 3.34 0.72
C PHE A 4 11.17 2.97 0.04
N THR A 5 11.84 1.95 0.54
CA THR A 5 13.20 1.55 0.10
C THR A 5 13.23 0.31 -0.77
N ASN A 6 12.10 -0.36 -0.99
CA ASN A 6 12.04 -1.61 -1.74
C ASN A 6 11.53 -1.45 -3.16
N ASN A 7 12.05 -2.27 -4.06
CA ASN A 7 11.74 -2.22 -5.48
C ASN A 7 10.27 -2.55 -5.80
N ALA A 8 9.61 -3.41 -5.00
CA ALA A 8 8.21 -3.80 -5.18
C ALA A 8 7.54 -4.08 -3.83
N SER A 9 6.26 -3.73 -3.71
CA SER A 9 5.48 -3.93 -2.48
C SER A 9 3.99 -4.06 -2.77
N LEU A 10 3.31 -4.85 -1.95
CA LEU A 10 1.86 -4.82 -1.79
C LEU A 10 1.54 -3.84 -0.65
N VAL A 11 0.75 -2.83 -0.93
CA VAL A 11 0.41 -1.78 0.04
C VAL A 11 -1.07 -1.83 0.38
N ILE A 12 -1.39 -1.97 1.66
CA ILE A 12 -2.75 -1.90 2.21
C ILE A 12 -2.93 -0.50 2.81
N TYR A 13 -4.06 0.14 2.52
CA TYR A 13 -4.30 1.52 2.93
C TYR A 13 -5.79 1.78 3.15
N PRO A 14 -6.16 2.77 4.01
CA PRO A 14 -7.55 3.16 4.22
C PRO A 14 -8.11 3.88 3.00
N SER A 15 -9.38 3.63 2.67
CA SER A 15 -10.07 4.26 1.53
C SER A 15 -10.26 5.77 1.69
N ASN A 16 -10.29 6.25 2.93
CA ASN A 16 -10.25 7.69 3.23
C ASN A 16 -8.79 8.16 3.29
N PRO A 17 -8.30 8.96 2.33
CA PRO A 17 -6.90 9.36 2.27
C PRO A 17 -6.47 10.27 3.44
N ASN A 18 -7.41 10.88 4.15
CA ASN A 18 -7.12 11.70 5.34
C ASN A 18 -7.08 10.91 6.64
N TRP A 19 -7.48 9.65 6.60
CA TRP A 19 -7.53 8.83 7.81
C TRP A 19 -6.12 8.52 8.35
N THR A 20 -5.98 8.63 9.65
CA THR A 20 -4.84 8.13 10.44
C THR A 20 -5.36 7.48 11.70
N PRO A 21 -4.69 6.48 12.25
CA PRO A 21 -5.06 5.96 13.57
C PRO A 21 -4.84 7.03 14.66
N ASP A 22 -5.78 7.16 15.58
CA ASP A 22 -5.63 8.05 16.73
C ASP A 22 -4.40 7.69 17.57
N ASN A 23 -4.10 6.40 17.63
CA ASN A 23 -2.90 5.86 18.25
C ASN A 23 -2.21 4.87 17.28
N PRO A 24 -1.00 5.15 16.79
CA PRO A 24 -0.23 4.24 15.95
C PRO A 24 -0.02 2.86 16.56
N GLU A 25 0.16 2.77 17.89
CA GLU A 25 0.32 1.49 18.59
C GLU A 25 -0.94 0.61 18.50
N ALA A 26 -2.12 1.21 18.42
CA ALA A 26 -3.36 0.45 18.25
C ALA A 26 -3.39 -0.28 16.89
N LEU A 27 -2.89 0.35 15.82
CA LEU A 27 -2.74 -0.29 14.52
C LEU A 27 -1.74 -1.45 14.59
N ILE A 28 -0.55 -1.19 15.13
CA ILE A 28 0.50 -2.21 15.32
C ILE A 28 -0.05 -3.41 16.09
N ASN A 29 -0.65 -3.17 17.25
CA ASN A 29 -1.21 -4.23 18.08
C ASN A 29 -2.31 -5.03 17.37
N THR A 30 -3.12 -4.38 16.55
CA THR A 30 -4.15 -5.07 15.74
C THR A 30 -3.53 -6.01 14.72
N LEU A 31 -2.49 -5.56 14.01
CA LEU A 31 -1.77 -6.38 13.02
C LEU A 31 -1.03 -7.55 13.67
N GLN A 32 -0.42 -7.33 14.85
CA GLN A 32 0.26 -8.38 15.61
C GLN A 32 -0.73 -9.41 16.18
N LYS A 33 -1.85 -8.97 16.76
CA LYS A 33 -2.91 -9.87 17.25
C LYS A 33 -3.54 -10.70 16.13
N ALA A 34 -3.67 -10.13 14.94
CA ALA A 34 -4.12 -10.85 13.77
C ALA A 34 -3.09 -11.88 13.28
N GLY A 35 -1.82 -11.76 13.70
CA GLY A 35 -0.72 -12.61 13.23
C GLY A 35 -0.22 -12.24 11.84
N LEU A 36 -0.57 -11.05 11.33
CA LEU A 36 -0.01 -10.51 10.09
C LEU A 36 1.40 -9.98 10.32
N ALA A 37 1.60 -9.16 11.36
CA ALA A 37 2.89 -8.64 11.78
C ALA A 37 3.42 -9.42 12.99
N GLY A 38 4.73 -9.66 13.00
CA GLY A 38 5.46 -10.32 14.09
C GLY A 38 6.23 -9.33 14.96
N GLU A 39 7.45 -9.70 15.34
CA GLU A 39 8.36 -8.89 16.14
C GLU A 39 8.93 -7.71 15.35
N PHE A 40 9.37 -6.67 16.08
CA PHE A 40 10.06 -5.53 15.49
C PHE A 40 11.38 -5.96 14.81
N LEU A 41 11.64 -5.41 13.65
CA LEU A 41 12.95 -5.45 13.04
C LEU A 41 13.89 -4.51 13.82
N LYS A 42 15.05 -5.04 14.27
CA LYS A 42 15.98 -4.38 15.19
C LYS A 42 16.48 -2.99 14.78
N LYS A 43 16.26 -2.56 13.53
CA LYS A 43 16.76 -1.29 12.98
C LYS A 43 15.71 -0.19 12.85
N ASP A 44 14.42 -0.51 12.90
CA ASP A 44 13.35 0.46 12.65
C ASP A 44 12.11 0.12 13.49
N LYS A 45 11.60 1.11 14.24
CA LYS A 45 10.41 0.97 15.10
C LYS A 45 9.10 0.78 14.32
N ASN A 46 9.11 1.00 13.01
CA ASN A 46 7.94 0.90 12.15
C ASN A 46 7.99 -0.32 11.22
N SER A 47 9.02 -1.15 11.35
CA SER A 47 9.21 -2.35 10.54
C SER A 47 9.14 -3.61 11.39
N PHE A 48 8.47 -4.63 10.87
CA PHE A 48 8.13 -5.86 11.58
C PHE A 48 8.43 -7.07 10.69
N LEU A 49 8.89 -8.14 11.29
CA LEU A 49 8.87 -9.45 10.64
C LEU A 49 7.42 -9.81 10.29
N VAL A 50 7.23 -10.71 9.33
CA VAL A 50 5.90 -11.29 9.10
C VAL A 50 5.46 -12.11 10.31
N GLY A 51 4.16 -12.09 10.59
CA GLY A 51 3.57 -12.84 11.70
C GLY A 51 3.29 -14.30 11.36
N GLU A 52 2.95 -15.09 12.36
CA GLU A 52 2.71 -16.53 12.23
C GLU A 52 1.54 -16.90 11.31
N LYS A 53 0.56 -15.98 11.12
CA LYS A 53 -0.60 -16.14 10.23
C LYS A 53 -0.50 -15.32 8.96
N PHE A 54 0.68 -14.87 8.60
CA PHE A 54 0.90 -14.06 7.41
C PHE A 54 0.32 -14.71 6.15
N LEU A 55 0.57 -16.00 5.94
CA LEU A 55 0.07 -16.74 4.79
C LEU A 55 -1.44 -17.00 4.81
N ASP A 56 -2.10 -16.88 5.98
CA ASP A 56 -3.56 -16.92 6.08
C ASP A 56 -4.21 -15.60 5.61
N HIS A 57 -3.45 -14.51 5.67
CA HIS A 57 -3.90 -13.16 5.34
C HIS A 57 -3.51 -12.72 3.93
N ILE A 58 -2.44 -13.28 3.36
CA ILE A 58 -1.92 -12.92 2.05
C ILE A 58 -1.93 -14.15 1.16
N SER A 59 -2.78 -14.12 0.13
CA SER A 59 -2.86 -15.18 -0.88
C SER A 59 -1.88 -14.95 -1.99
N PHE A 60 -0.98 -15.89 -2.18
CA PHE A 60 -0.04 -15.89 -3.29
C PHE A 60 -0.63 -16.57 -4.52
N MET A 61 -0.38 -16.00 -5.69
CA MET A 61 -0.84 -16.49 -6.98
C MET A 61 0.26 -17.38 -7.58
N GLY A 62 -0.06 -18.65 -7.83
CA GLY A 62 0.88 -19.61 -8.43
C GLY A 62 1.34 -20.71 -7.49
N CYS A 63 2.02 -21.73 -8.06
CA CYS A 63 2.35 -22.96 -7.35
C CYS A 63 3.61 -22.87 -6.48
N SER A 64 4.43 -21.83 -6.64
CA SER A 64 5.68 -21.66 -5.87
C SER A 64 6.04 -20.19 -5.78
N PRO A 65 5.46 -19.45 -4.81
CA PRO A 65 5.84 -18.07 -4.60
C PRO A 65 7.30 -17.99 -4.15
N ASN A 66 8.06 -17.09 -4.77
CA ASN A 66 9.45 -16.83 -4.39
C ASN A 66 9.48 -15.83 -3.21
N ILE A 67 9.05 -16.29 -2.03
CA ILE A 67 8.99 -15.46 -0.82
C ILE A 67 10.19 -15.80 0.05
N LYS A 68 10.93 -14.78 0.43
CA LYS A 68 11.96 -14.85 1.47
C LYS A 68 11.39 -14.22 2.74
N LEU A 69 11.07 -15.02 3.74
CA LEU A 69 10.54 -14.52 5.03
C LEU A 69 11.64 -14.16 6.03
N GLU A 70 12.89 -14.51 5.72
CA GLU A 70 14.07 -14.24 6.54
C GLU A 70 15.19 -13.65 5.68
N ASN A 71 16.02 -12.82 6.29
CA ASN A 71 17.17 -12.19 5.61
C ASN A 71 18.38 -13.11 5.64
N GLU A 72 18.26 -14.32 5.09
CA GLU A 72 19.31 -15.35 5.10
C GLU A 72 20.58 -14.89 4.37
N ASP A 73 20.40 -14.18 3.25
CA ASP A 73 21.53 -13.74 2.40
C ASP A 73 22.14 -12.40 2.83
N ASN A 74 21.62 -11.75 3.87
CA ASN A 74 22.00 -10.41 4.33
C ASN A 74 21.98 -9.34 3.22
N ASP A 75 21.25 -9.57 2.14
CA ASP A 75 21.11 -8.65 1.01
C ASP A 75 19.97 -7.62 1.23
N GLY A 76 19.23 -7.75 2.33
CA GLY A 76 18.09 -6.91 2.68
C GLY A 76 16.83 -7.15 1.85
N LYS A 77 16.84 -8.16 0.97
CA LYS A 77 15.71 -8.50 0.12
C LYS A 77 14.93 -9.65 0.73
N PHE A 78 13.97 -9.32 1.55
CA PHE A 78 13.05 -10.28 2.15
C PHE A 78 11.71 -9.58 2.46
N THR A 79 10.68 -10.39 2.67
CA THR A 79 9.35 -9.89 2.97
C THR A 79 9.24 -9.49 4.44
N PHE A 80 8.94 -8.24 4.68
CA PHE A 80 8.64 -7.70 6.01
C PHE A 80 7.50 -6.69 5.91
N ILE A 81 6.97 -6.25 7.04
CA ILE A 81 5.88 -5.30 7.09
C ILE A 81 6.43 -3.97 7.58
N GLN A 82 6.12 -2.90 6.84
CA GLN A 82 6.45 -1.54 7.21
C GLN A 82 5.17 -0.70 7.35
N ILE A 83 5.05 0.05 8.45
CA ILE A 83 3.94 0.97 8.67
C ILE A 83 4.44 2.39 8.48
N THR A 84 3.80 3.14 7.59
CA THR A 84 4.12 4.54 7.35
C THR A 84 2.91 5.41 7.65
N ILE A 85 3.09 6.40 8.52
CA ILE A 85 2.07 7.40 8.84
C ILE A 85 2.69 8.78 8.56
N THR A 86 1.98 9.61 7.81
CA THR A 86 2.43 10.94 7.38
C THR A 86 1.45 12.02 7.82
N GLU A 87 1.93 13.24 7.98
CA GLU A 87 1.09 14.40 8.37
C GLU A 87 0.18 14.84 7.22
N THR A 88 0.65 14.69 5.99
CA THR A 88 -0.06 15.09 4.77
C THR A 88 -0.33 13.90 3.87
N ILE A 89 -1.33 14.02 2.98
CA ILE A 89 -1.61 12.98 1.99
C ILE A 89 -0.37 12.80 1.10
N THR A 90 0.15 11.58 1.10
CA THR A 90 1.28 11.16 0.27
C THR A 90 0.76 10.37 -0.92
N ALA A 91 1.26 10.68 -2.11
CA ALA A 91 1.01 9.93 -3.33
C ALA A 91 2.08 8.86 -3.50
N LEU A 92 1.70 7.59 -3.50
CA LEU A 92 2.58 6.47 -3.83
C LEU A 92 2.28 6.02 -5.26
N THR A 93 3.06 6.54 -6.20
CA THR A 93 2.96 6.25 -7.63
C THR A 93 4.27 5.65 -8.10
N GLY A 94 4.25 4.38 -8.49
CA GLY A 94 5.46 3.70 -8.96
C GLY A 94 5.87 4.11 -10.38
N LYS A 95 7.11 3.76 -10.79
CA LYS A 95 7.64 4.01 -12.14
C LYS A 95 6.78 3.40 -13.24
N HIS A 96 6.20 2.23 -12.97
CA HIS A 96 5.37 1.47 -13.91
C HIS A 96 3.87 1.74 -13.75
N SER A 97 3.48 2.79 -13.03
CA SER A 97 2.06 3.18 -12.95
C SER A 97 1.54 3.58 -14.32
N PHE A 98 0.50 2.86 -14.78
CA PHE A 98 -0.17 3.18 -16.04
C PHE A 98 -0.95 4.49 -15.93
N SER A 99 -1.34 5.04 -17.08
CA SER A 99 -2.21 6.21 -17.15
C SER A 99 -3.51 5.96 -16.37
N PRO A 100 -3.82 6.76 -15.33
CA PRO A 100 -5.05 6.62 -14.57
C PRO A 100 -6.25 7.06 -15.43
N HIS A 101 -7.41 6.47 -15.19
CA HIS A 101 -8.61 6.86 -15.90
C HIS A 101 -9.39 7.92 -15.13
N CYS A 102 -9.78 8.98 -15.83
CA CYS A 102 -10.56 10.08 -15.28
C CYS A 102 -11.88 9.58 -14.66
N PRO A 103 -12.28 10.05 -13.47
CA PRO A 103 -13.54 9.65 -12.85
C PRO A 103 -14.78 10.11 -13.63
N HIS A 104 -14.66 11.18 -14.44
CA HIS A 104 -15.77 11.78 -15.21
C HIS A 104 -15.91 11.17 -16.62
N CYS A 105 -14.89 11.36 -17.47
CA CYS A 105 -14.98 10.92 -18.87
C CYS A 105 -14.45 9.49 -19.10
N LYS A 106 -13.90 8.82 -18.08
CA LYS A 106 -13.33 7.46 -18.11
C LYS A 106 -12.15 7.26 -19.06
N LYS A 107 -11.67 8.32 -19.69
CA LYS A 107 -10.51 8.24 -20.58
C LYS A 107 -9.20 8.23 -19.79
N PRO A 108 -8.14 7.59 -20.31
CA PRO A 108 -6.82 7.58 -19.67
C PRO A 108 -6.14 8.94 -19.76
N GLU A 109 -5.55 9.40 -18.65
CA GLU A 109 -4.72 10.60 -18.62
C GLU A 109 -3.24 10.21 -18.76
N LYS A 110 -2.69 10.44 -19.96
CA LYS A 110 -1.32 10.00 -20.29
C LYS A 110 -0.24 10.86 -19.63
N ASN A 111 -0.50 12.15 -19.49
CA ASN A 111 0.46 13.13 -18.96
C ASN A 111 0.28 13.37 -17.46
N TRP A 112 -0.28 12.41 -16.75
CA TRP A 112 -0.65 12.53 -15.35
C TRP A 112 0.52 12.95 -14.43
N ARG A 113 1.76 12.55 -14.75
CA ARG A 113 2.93 12.89 -13.92
C ARG A 113 3.23 14.40 -13.91
N GLU A 114 3.03 15.05 -15.04
CA GLU A 114 3.21 16.50 -15.19
C GLU A 114 2.03 17.29 -14.62
N LEU A 115 0.83 16.68 -14.65
CA LEU A 115 -0.42 17.31 -14.24
C LEU A 115 -0.77 17.08 -12.77
N LEU A 116 -0.10 16.13 -12.10
CA LEU A 116 -0.32 15.84 -10.70
C LEU A 116 0.35 16.91 -9.83
N GLN A 117 -0.45 17.78 -9.24
CA GLN A 117 -0.02 18.84 -8.34
C GLN A 117 -0.88 18.85 -7.08
N ASP A 118 -0.25 18.87 -5.91
CA ASP A 118 -0.92 18.95 -4.61
C ASP A 118 -2.04 17.88 -4.44
N ASN A 119 -1.78 16.66 -4.92
CA ASN A 119 -2.76 15.56 -4.97
C ASN A 119 -4.01 15.86 -5.81
N GLN A 120 -3.95 16.81 -6.71
CA GLN A 120 -4.98 17.13 -7.69
C GLN A 120 -4.53 16.79 -9.09
N LEU A 121 -5.45 16.34 -9.93
CA LEU A 121 -5.18 15.98 -11.32
C LEU A 121 -6.24 16.56 -12.24
N THR A 122 -5.81 17.29 -13.27
CA THR A 122 -6.70 17.84 -14.30
C THR A 122 -6.70 16.90 -15.51
N CYS A 123 -7.87 16.47 -15.93
CA CYS A 123 -8.01 15.61 -17.12
C CYS A 123 -7.89 16.46 -18.39
N ASN A 124 -6.94 16.16 -19.25
CA ASN A 124 -6.76 16.86 -20.54
C ASN A 124 -7.91 16.64 -21.53
N GLN A 125 -8.73 15.60 -21.33
CA GLN A 125 -9.83 15.26 -22.25
C GLN A 125 -11.12 16.03 -21.94
N CYS A 126 -11.48 16.16 -20.67
CA CYS A 126 -12.72 16.84 -20.26
C CYS A 126 -12.48 18.10 -19.42
N GLN A 127 -11.23 18.48 -19.20
CA GLN A 127 -10.80 19.66 -18.45
C GLN A 127 -11.29 19.68 -16.98
N THR A 128 -11.81 18.58 -16.47
CA THR A 128 -12.26 18.50 -15.08
C THR A 128 -11.07 18.29 -14.16
N LYS A 129 -10.94 19.14 -13.15
CA LYS A 129 -9.98 18.99 -12.06
C LYS A 129 -10.63 18.20 -10.92
N SER A 130 -9.95 17.19 -10.44
CA SER A 130 -10.41 16.31 -9.34
C SER A 130 -9.25 15.89 -8.46
N ASP A 131 -9.56 15.42 -7.26
CA ASP A 131 -8.59 14.80 -6.40
C ASP A 131 -8.00 13.56 -7.09
N ALA A 132 -6.68 13.39 -7.02
CA ALA A 132 -5.98 12.34 -7.74
C ALA A 132 -6.40 10.93 -7.30
N TRP A 133 -6.79 10.74 -6.04
CA TRP A 133 -7.30 9.46 -5.53
C TRP A 133 -8.67 9.05 -6.10
N LEU A 134 -9.41 9.93 -6.74
CA LEU A 134 -10.66 9.62 -7.44
C LEU A 134 -10.43 9.01 -8.82
N PHE A 135 -9.25 9.16 -9.38
CA PHE A 135 -8.88 8.52 -10.64
C PHE A 135 -8.71 7.01 -10.46
N ASN A 136 -9.05 6.24 -11.48
CA ASN A 136 -8.84 4.81 -11.46
C ASN A 136 -7.39 4.46 -11.84
N TRP A 137 -6.59 4.19 -10.84
CA TRP A 137 -5.17 3.80 -10.95
C TRP A 137 -4.96 2.30 -11.17
N ARG A 138 -6.04 1.52 -11.29
CA ARG A 138 -5.97 0.07 -11.52
C ARG A 138 -5.07 -0.67 -10.50
N LYS A 139 -5.14 -0.25 -9.25
CA LYS A 139 -4.32 -0.78 -8.15
C LYS A 139 -2.81 -0.64 -8.35
N LEU A 140 -2.34 0.40 -9.03
CA LEU A 140 -0.91 0.68 -9.24
C LEU A 140 -0.46 2.01 -8.64
N ALA A 141 -1.32 2.65 -7.87
CA ALA A 141 -1.01 3.82 -7.07
C ALA A 141 -2.01 3.93 -5.92
N GLY A 142 -1.61 4.58 -4.85
CA GLY A 142 -2.43 4.90 -3.69
C GLY A 142 -2.10 6.28 -3.13
N PHE A 143 -3.06 6.84 -2.42
CA PHE A 143 -2.99 8.18 -1.82
C PHE A 143 -3.49 8.09 -0.39
N GLY A 144 -2.76 8.61 0.55
CA GLY A 144 -3.19 8.58 1.94
C GLY A 144 -2.14 9.08 2.91
N LYS A 145 -2.51 9.02 4.18
CA LYS A 145 -1.62 9.33 5.31
C LYS A 145 -1.15 8.09 6.06
N CYS A 146 -1.75 6.94 5.81
CA CYS A 146 -1.42 5.69 6.49
C CYS A 146 -1.29 4.57 5.47
N PHE A 147 -0.17 3.84 5.53
CA PHE A 147 0.14 2.72 4.65
C PHE A 147 0.72 1.56 5.45
N ILE A 148 0.26 0.35 5.15
CA ILE A 148 0.83 -0.91 5.60
C ILE A 148 1.47 -1.54 4.38
N GLU A 149 2.78 -1.47 4.29
CA GLU A 149 3.56 -2.00 3.18
C GLU A 149 4.04 -3.41 3.49
N ILE A 150 3.80 -4.32 2.59
CA ILE A 150 4.35 -5.68 2.59
C ILE A 150 5.39 -5.73 1.49
N THR A 151 6.65 -5.78 1.87
CA THR A 151 7.79 -5.62 0.98
C THR A 151 8.07 -6.87 0.17
N ASP A 152 8.83 -6.71 -0.92
CA ASP A 152 9.26 -7.80 -1.81
C ASP A 152 8.10 -8.61 -2.42
N ILE A 153 7.00 -7.92 -2.74
CA ILE A 153 5.85 -8.49 -3.46
C ILE A 153 5.59 -7.71 -4.74
N TYR A 154 5.73 -8.40 -5.86
CA TYR A 154 5.54 -7.82 -7.19
C TYR A 154 4.05 -7.77 -7.58
N PRO A 155 3.67 -6.89 -8.53
CA PRO A 155 2.30 -6.78 -9.00
C PRO A 155 1.74 -8.12 -9.48
N LYS A 156 0.54 -8.49 -8.98
CA LYS A 156 -0.18 -9.74 -9.25
C LYS A 156 0.42 -11.00 -8.63
N GLU A 157 1.47 -10.90 -7.83
CA GLU A 157 2.07 -12.05 -7.16
C GLU A 157 1.27 -12.49 -5.94
N ALA A 158 0.71 -11.53 -5.22
CA ALA A 158 -0.13 -11.82 -4.05
C ALA A 158 -1.23 -10.76 -3.87
N ILE A 159 -2.28 -11.12 -3.16
CA ILE A 159 -3.37 -10.23 -2.77
C ILE A 159 -3.73 -10.42 -1.29
N PRO A 160 -4.17 -9.38 -0.58
CA PRO A 160 -4.70 -9.55 0.76
C PRO A 160 -6.04 -10.28 0.72
N GLN A 161 -6.26 -11.17 1.68
CA GLN A 161 -7.55 -11.82 1.88
C GLN A 161 -8.62 -10.79 2.24
N PRO A 162 -9.85 -10.92 1.73
CA PRO A 162 -10.96 -10.04 2.11
C PRO A 162 -11.18 -9.98 3.62
N SER A 163 -11.02 -11.12 4.31
CA SER A 163 -11.17 -11.21 5.77
C SER A 163 -10.20 -10.32 6.55
N LEU A 164 -8.99 -10.09 6.03
CA LEU A 164 -8.04 -9.15 6.61
C LEU A 164 -8.57 -7.71 6.50
N LEU A 165 -9.02 -7.32 5.31
CA LEU A 165 -9.55 -5.96 5.06
C LEU A 165 -10.81 -5.70 5.89
N ASP A 166 -11.71 -6.67 5.97
CA ASP A 166 -12.93 -6.62 6.81
C ASP A 166 -12.59 -6.50 8.31
N SER A 167 -11.55 -7.19 8.76
CA SER A 167 -11.08 -7.12 10.16
C SER A 167 -10.52 -5.74 10.49
N LEU A 168 -9.76 -5.15 9.57
CA LEU A 168 -9.24 -3.78 9.71
C LEU A 168 -10.40 -2.76 9.71
N GLU A 169 -11.38 -2.92 8.82
CA GLU A 169 -12.57 -2.07 8.79
C GLU A 169 -13.35 -2.13 10.10
N LYS A 170 -13.59 -3.32 10.63
CA LYS A 170 -14.26 -3.51 11.94
C LYS A 170 -13.49 -2.86 13.09
N SER A 171 -12.15 -2.91 13.04
CA SER A 171 -11.30 -2.38 14.12
C SER A 171 -11.21 -0.86 14.11
N PHE A 172 -11.26 -0.24 12.92
CA PHE A 172 -10.94 1.17 12.73
C PHE A 172 -12.07 2.02 12.14
N GLY A 173 -13.21 1.41 11.76
CA GLY A 173 -14.38 2.12 11.25
C GLY A 173 -14.17 2.79 9.88
N VAL A 174 -13.16 2.39 9.12
CA VAL A 174 -12.87 2.85 7.77
C VAL A 174 -12.59 1.65 6.88
N SER A 175 -13.09 1.67 5.65
CA SER A 175 -12.81 0.59 4.69
C SER A 175 -11.36 0.63 4.23
N TRP A 176 -10.82 -0.52 3.89
CA TRP A 176 -9.43 -0.70 3.47
C TRP A 176 -9.36 -1.27 2.07
N GLY A 177 -8.37 -0.79 1.30
CA GLY A 177 -8.03 -1.29 -0.01
C GLY A 177 -6.56 -1.65 -0.12
N TYR A 178 -6.13 -2.02 -1.32
CA TYR A 178 -4.73 -2.28 -1.58
C TYR A 178 -4.33 -1.88 -3.01
N PHE A 179 -3.04 -1.66 -3.18
CA PHE A 179 -2.41 -1.44 -4.49
C PHE A 179 -0.99 -2.02 -4.49
N PHE A 180 -0.40 -2.09 -5.68
CA PHE A 180 0.99 -2.48 -5.85
C PHE A 180 1.84 -1.24 -6.11
N TYR A 181 2.90 -1.11 -5.35
CA TYR A 181 3.92 -0.09 -5.54
C TYR A 181 5.17 -0.73 -6.13
N HIS A 182 5.80 -0.07 -7.10
CA HIS A 182 7.08 -0.48 -7.66
C HIS A 182 7.91 0.77 -7.92
N ALA A 183 8.97 0.98 -7.13
CA ALA A 183 9.83 2.15 -7.14
C ALA A 183 10.57 2.35 -8.47
#